data_cb0faaa8d4a32fad1ded2a3fa2fac69a
#
_entry.id   cb0faaa8d4a32fad1ded2a3fa2fac69a
#
_cell.length_a   1.000
_cell.length_b   1.000
_cell.length_c   1.000
_cell.angle_alpha   90.00
_cell.angle_beta   90.00
_cell.angle_gamma   90.00
#
_symmetry.space_group_name_H-M   'P 1'
#
loop_
_entity.id
_entity.type
_entity.pdbx_description
1 polymer ?
#
loop_
_entity_poly.entity_id
_entity_poly.type
_entity_poly.pdbx_seq_one_letter_code
_entity_poly.pdbx_strand_id
1 'polypeptide(L)'
;MSPDPRPPAPLSDSRLERQLADAKPLYSPGEAVAEANRCLYCQDAPCIAACPTGIDIPTFIRKIGTGNVQGSARVILSANLLGYSCARVCPVEVLCVGACVYNDWHRYPPIQIGRLQRYATETAFTNGSAPLFSRAAANGRKVACVGSGPASLACAGYLALEGMAVTVFEKRAVPGGLNTTGVAPYKMHAEGALAEVDFIRGLGVEIRTGVEVGRDVAPADLVREFDAVYLGPGLGDDSSLGIPGESGDGVAGAVAWVERLKLEPGFRLDGVRNAVVIGGGNTAIDAARELARLGVPSVRMLYRRTAADMSGYAHEMEHALLEGVLLIERAVPASFTRDANGRLTGIALADGRTEPCELALLAIGQAKLGALARQFPGVEVDASGRIVADSATGRTGNPKVFAGGDALTGGELVVTAVQDGKRAARSIAGALGVKVREDSPMHAGHE
;
A
#
# COMPACT_ATOMS: atom_id res chain seq x y z
N MET A 1 -7.31 -14.47 27.08
CA MET A 1 -6.45 -13.35 27.49
C MET A 1 -6.74 -12.21 26.56
N SER A 2 -7.23 -11.06 27.03
CA SER A 2 -7.39 -9.87 26.19
C SER A 2 -5.99 -9.43 25.73
N PRO A 3 -5.72 -9.30 24.42
CA PRO A 3 -4.46 -8.75 23.97
C PRO A 3 -4.33 -7.32 24.46
N ASP A 4 -3.14 -7.01 24.94
CA ASP A 4 -2.78 -5.71 25.52
C ASP A 4 -2.91 -4.61 24.42
N PRO A 5 -3.68 -3.53 24.65
CA PRO A 5 -3.89 -2.47 23.66
C PRO A 5 -2.70 -1.51 23.50
N ARG A 6 -1.50 -1.88 23.98
CA ARG A 6 -0.32 -1.03 23.86
C ARG A 6 0.06 -0.83 22.39
N PRO A 7 0.51 0.38 22.02
CA PRO A 7 1.07 0.61 20.69
C PRO A 7 2.29 -0.34 20.48
N PRO A 8 2.54 -0.79 19.25
CA PRO A 8 3.71 -1.61 18.97
C PRO A 8 4.97 -0.89 19.44
N ALA A 9 5.95 -1.66 19.91
CA ALA A 9 7.25 -1.12 20.32
C ALA A 9 7.86 -0.28 19.19
N PRO A 10 8.58 0.81 19.50
CA PRO A 10 9.27 1.60 18.48
C PRO A 10 10.15 0.69 17.61
N LEU A 11 10.15 0.92 16.31
CA LEU A 11 10.98 0.16 15.40
C LEU A 11 12.46 0.45 15.65
N SER A 12 13.31 -0.57 15.58
CA SER A 12 14.76 -0.43 15.79
C SER A 12 15.41 0.45 14.72
N ASP A 13 16.38 1.27 15.12
CA ASP A 13 17.17 2.08 14.19
C ASP A 13 18.22 1.26 13.42
N SER A 14 18.48 0.00 13.78
CA SER A 14 19.44 -0.87 13.09
C SER A 14 18.88 -1.56 11.84
N ARG A 15 17.69 -1.20 11.39
CA ARG A 15 17.06 -1.75 10.19
C ARG A 15 17.75 -1.26 8.92
N LEU A 16 17.85 -2.14 7.94
CA LEU A 16 18.53 -1.83 6.68
C LEU A 16 17.83 -0.70 5.89
N GLU A 17 16.50 -0.54 6.04
CA GLU A 17 15.75 0.54 5.39
C GLU A 17 16.30 1.94 5.69
N ARG A 18 16.96 2.14 6.83
CA ARG A 18 17.57 3.43 7.21
C ARG A 18 18.72 3.88 6.29
N GLN A 19 19.28 2.96 5.51
CA GLN A 19 20.32 3.27 4.52
C GLN A 19 19.73 3.77 3.20
N LEU A 20 18.43 3.62 2.98
CA LEU A 20 17.77 4.03 1.75
C LEU A 20 17.23 5.45 1.88
N ALA A 21 17.89 6.38 1.19
CA ALA A 21 17.47 7.77 1.13
C ALA A 21 16.14 7.91 0.39
N ASP A 22 15.34 8.89 0.82
CA ASP A 22 14.09 9.26 0.21
C ASP A 22 14.28 9.73 -1.25
N ALA A 23 13.60 9.08 -2.19
CA ALA A 23 13.69 9.41 -3.62
C ALA A 23 13.02 10.75 -3.97
N LYS A 24 12.05 11.19 -3.17
CA LYS A 24 11.31 12.46 -3.37
C LYS A 24 11.31 13.26 -2.06
N PRO A 25 12.39 13.97 -1.70
CA PRO A 25 12.51 14.68 -0.42
C PRO A 25 11.34 15.65 -0.18
N LEU A 26 11.01 15.85 1.11
CA LEU A 26 9.98 16.79 1.53
C LEU A 26 10.32 18.22 1.06
N TYR A 27 9.34 18.94 0.58
CA TYR A 27 9.49 20.37 0.30
C TYR A 27 9.70 21.18 1.59
N SER A 28 10.60 22.16 1.54
CA SER A 28 10.58 23.25 2.49
C SER A 28 9.30 24.09 2.34
N PRO A 29 8.90 24.87 3.36
CA PRO A 29 7.73 25.73 3.26
C PRO A 29 7.77 26.68 2.06
N GLY A 30 8.94 27.25 1.74
CA GLY A 30 9.13 28.14 0.59
C GLY A 30 8.93 27.43 -0.75
N GLU A 31 9.52 26.24 -0.92
CA GLU A 31 9.33 25.41 -2.12
C GLU A 31 7.88 25.00 -2.30
N ALA A 32 7.20 24.60 -1.21
CA ALA A 32 5.79 24.20 -1.27
C ALA A 32 4.90 25.36 -1.72
N VAL A 33 5.09 26.56 -1.19
CA VAL A 33 4.35 27.77 -1.59
C VAL A 33 4.66 28.15 -3.05
N ALA A 34 5.94 28.10 -3.46
CA ALA A 34 6.35 28.40 -4.83
C ALA A 34 5.66 27.44 -5.83
N GLU A 35 5.70 26.13 -5.55
CA GLU A 35 5.07 25.12 -6.40
C GLU A 35 3.54 25.24 -6.38
N ALA A 36 2.91 25.52 -5.23
CA ALA A 36 1.48 25.72 -5.10
C ALA A 36 0.99 26.92 -5.95
N ASN A 37 1.76 28.00 -5.99
CA ASN A 37 1.43 29.19 -6.77
C ASN A 37 1.53 29.01 -8.30
N ARG A 38 2.10 27.90 -8.76
CA ARG A 38 2.09 27.53 -10.18
C ARG A 38 0.73 26.95 -10.61
N CYS A 39 -0.08 26.45 -9.68
CA CYS A 39 -1.35 25.82 -9.98
C CYS A 39 -2.33 26.83 -10.60
N LEU A 40 -3.00 26.41 -11.67
CA LEU A 40 -3.97 27.27 -12.39
C LEU A 40 -5.36 27.26 -11.75
N TYR A 41 -5.57 26.39 -10.75
CA TYR A 41 -6.88 26.24 -10.09
C TYR A 41 -8.04 26.01 -11.09
N CYS A 42 -7.81 25.06 -12.01
CA CYS A 42 -8.76 24.73 -13.07
C CYS A 42 -10.17 24.45 -12.51
N GLN A 43 -11.19 24.97 -13.19
CA GLN A 43 -12.55 24.47 -13.06
C GLN A 43 -12.61 23.10 -13.76
N ASP A 44 -13.38 22.14 -13.26
CA ASP A 44 -13.43 20.77 -13.79
C ASP A 44 -12.03 20.15 -13.91
N ALA A 45 -11.23 20.29 -12.86
CA ALA A 45 -9.83 19.94 -12.83
C ALA A 45 -9.58 18.45 -13.19
N PRO A 46 -8.87 18.14 -14.31
CA PRO A 46 -8.63 16.75 -14.73
C PRO A 46 -7.89 15.93 -13.68
N CYS A 47 -7.05 16.57 -12.87
CA CYS A 47 -6.32 15.92 -11.78
C CYS A 47 -7.25 15.39 -10.68
N ILE A 48 -8.42 15.99 -10.43
CA ILE A 48 -9.44 15.44 -9.51
C ILE A 48 -10.03 14.16 -10.11
N ALA A 49 -10.44 14.21 -11.38
CA ALA A 49 -11.04 13.09 -12.09
C ALA A 49 -10.08 11.88 -12.17
N ALA A 50 -8.77 12.14 -12.32
CA ALA A 50 -7.74 11.11 -12.36
C ALA A 50 -7.37 10.54 -10.98
N CYS A 51 -7.84 11.14 -9.88
CA CYS A 51 -7.59 10.62 -8.53
C CYS A 51 -8.70 9.63 -8.16
N PRO A 52 -8.41 8.33 -7.91
CA PRO A 52 -9.46 7.35 -7.58
C PRO A 52 -10.32 7.72 -6.36
N THR A 53 -9.77 8.46 -5.39
CA THR A 53 -10.53 8.95 -4.23
C THR A 53 -11.10 10.35 -4.41
N GLY A 54 -10.87 11.01 -5.56
CA GLY A 54 -11.45 12.32 -5.90
C GLY A 54 -11.03 13.44 -4.96
N ILE A 55 -9.75 13.50 -4.56
CA ILE A 55 -9.23 14.60 -3.73
C ILE A 55 -9.43 15.92 -4.48
N ASP A 56 -10.00 16.94 -3.82
CA ASP A 56 -10.08 18.30 -4.38
C ASP A 56 -8.69 18.96 -4.41
N ILE A 57 -7.97 18.65 -5.49
CA ILE A 57 -6.57 19.02 -5.66
C ILE A 57 -6.36 20.53 -5.75
N PRO A 58 -7.13 21.29 -6.55
CA PRO A 58 -7.01 22.75 -6.57
C PRO A 58 -7.21 23.39 -5.20
N THR A 59 -8.18 22.91 -4.43
CA THR A 59 -8.49 23.49 -3.11
C THR A 59 -7.37 23.21 -2.10
N PHE A 60 -6.83 22.01 -2.03
CA PHE A 60 -5.74 21.75 -1.08
C PHE A 60 -4.46 22.52 -1.46
N ILE A 61 -4.15 22.63 -2.76
CA ILE A 61 -2.99 23.39 -3.24
C ILE A 61 -3.15 24.88 -2.93
N ARG A 62 -4.33 25.46 -3.16
CA ARG A 62 -4.62 26.86 -2.80
C ARG A 62 -4.39 27.13 -1.31
N LYS A 63 -4.79 26.17 -0.44
CA LYS A 63 -4.58 26.30 0.99
C LYS A 63 -3.08 26.27 1.37
N ILE A 64 -2.25 25.52 0.67
CA ILE A 64 -0.78 25.57 0.84
C ILE A 64 -0.27 26.97 0.45
N GLY A 65 -0.66 27.48 -0.73
CA GLY A 65 -0.25 28.80 -1.21
C GLY A 65 -0.64 29.96 -0.29
N THR A 66 -1.70 29.81 0.51
CA THR A 66 -2.14 30.79 1.51
C THR A 66 -1.69 30.50 2.93
N GLY A 67 -0.79 29.52 3.15
CA GLY A 67 -0.26 29.16 4.46
C GLY A 67 -1.19 28.34 5.35
N ASN A 68 -2.38 27.96 4.88
CA ASN A 68 -3.33 27.13 5.64
C ASN A 68 -3.06 25.63 5.44
N VAL A 69 -1.92 25.14 5.95
CA VAL A 69 -1.49 23.76 5.80
C VAL A 69 -2.45 22.77 6.47
N GLN A 70 -2.99 23.11 7.64
CA GLN A 70 -4.00 22.29 8.33
C GLN A 70 -5.27 22.12 7.52
N GLY A 71 -5.77 23.21 6.94
CA GLY A 71 -6.92 23.16 6.05
C GLY A 71 -6.65 22.39 4.77
N SER A 72 -5.40 22.40 4.27
CA SER A 72 -4.95 21.60 3.15
C SER A 72 -5.00 20.10 3.48
N ALA A 73 -4.38 19.69 4.61
CA ALA A 73 -4.41 18.32 5.07
C ALA A 73 -5.84 17.81 5.30
N ARG A 74 -6.73 18.65 5.86
CA ARG A 74 -8.15 18.30 6.05
C ARG A 74 -8.84 17.99 4.72
N VAL A 75 -8.63 18.78 3.66
CA VAL A 75 -9.20 18.52 2.32
C VAL A 75 -8.73 17.16 1.80
N ILE A 76 -7.44 16.89 1.88
CA ILE A 76 -6.86 15.62 1.43
C ILE A 76 -7.44 14.45 2.22
N LEU A 77 -7.34 14.51 3.55
CA LEU A 77 -7.71 13.40 4.42
C LEU A 77 -9.23 13.20 4.53
N SER A 78 -10.05 14.19 4.17
CA SER A 78 -11.50 13.99 4.00
C SER A 78 -11.79 13.03 2.86
N ALA A 79 -11.17 13.23 1.70
CA ALA A 79 -11.37 12.36 0.54
C ALA A 79 -10.61 11.04 0.65
N ASN A 80 -9.46 11.03 1.34
CA ASN A 80 -8.56 9.89 1.44
C ASN A 80 -7.84 9.88 2.80
N LEU A 81 -8.34 9.08 3.75
CA LEU A 81 -7.75 8.99 5.10
C LEU A 81 -6.30 8.49 5.12
N LEU A 82 -5.83 7.84 4.03
CA LEU A 82 -4.44 7.44 3.83
C LEU A 82 -3.73 8.34 2.80
N GLY A 83 -4.03 9.63 2.85
CA GLY A 83 -3.52 10.64 1.94
C GLY A 83 -2.00 10.81 2.00
N TYR A 84 -1.36 10.54 3.13
CA TYR A 84 0.10 10.55 3.25
C TYR A 84 0.73 9.39 2.48
N SER A 85 0.28 8.14 2.70
CA SER A 85 0.77 6.99 1.94
C SER A 85 0.57 7.19 0.44
N CYS A 86 -0.61 7.65 0.01
CA CYS A 86 -0.89 7.92 -1.40
C CYS A 86 0.04 9.00 -1.98
N ALA A 87 0.38 10.04 -1.23
CA ALA A 87 1.34 11.05 -1.66
C ALA A 87 2.75 10.49 -1.92
N ARG A 88 3.09 9.40 -1.24
CA ARG A 88 4.39 8.73 -1.32
C ARG A 88 4.47 7.68 -2.43
N VAL A 89 3.41 6.90 -2.62
CA VAL A 89 3.46 5.65 -3.39
C VAL A 89 2.54 5.62 -4.62
N CYS A 90 1.62 6.57 -4.78
CA CYS A 90 0.82 6.64 -6.01
C CYS A 90 1.73 6.87 -7.22
N PRO A 91 1.47 6.17 -8.34
CA PRO A 91 2.08 6.47 -9.63
C PRO A 91 1.45 7.75 -10.20
N VAL A 92 1.81 8.88 -9.61
CA VAL A 92 1.19 10.19 -9.91
C VAL A 92 1.34 10.57 -11.39
N GLU A 93 2.35 10.03 -12.05
CA GLU A 93 2.68 10.23 -13.48
C GLU A 93 1.59 9.66 -14.41
N VAL A 94 0.85 8.65 -13.97
CA VAL A 94 -0.30 8.07 -14.70
C VAL A 94 -1.64 8.39 -14.04
N LEU A 95 -1.62 9.20 -12.98
CA LEU A 95 -2.80 9.69 -12.26
C LEU A 95 -2.84 11.23 -12.30
N CYS A 96 -2.90 11.87 -11.14
CA CYS A 96 -3.16 13.30 -11.00
C CYS A 96 -2.10 14.20 -11.67
N VAL A 97 -0.81 13.86 -11.61
CA VAL A 97 0.26 14.61 -12.29
C VAL A 97 0.18 14.38 -13.80
N GLY A 98 -0.05 13.13 -14.22
CA GLY A 98 -0.23 12.80 -15.64
C GLY A 98 -1.43 13.51 -16.29
N ALA A 99 -2.48 13.76 -15.52
CA ALA A 99 -3.67 14.50 -15.97
C ALA A 99 -3.56 16.03 -15.82
N CYS A 100 -2.43 16.56 -15.35
CA CYS A 100 -2.25 17.99 -15.21
C CYS A 100 -2.24 18.68 -16.59
N VAL A 101 -3.01 19.76 -16.76
CA VAL A 101 -3.13 20.51 -18.03
C VAL A 101 -1.80 21.04 -18.56
N TYR A 102 -0.79 21.20 -17.71
CA TYR A 102 0.56 21.57 -18.13
C TYR A 102 1.22 20.54 -19.07
N ASN A 103 0.82 19.28 -19.01
CA ASN A 103 1.32 18.26 -19.93
C ASN A 103 0.92 18.56 -21.39
N ASP A 104 -0.25 19.15 -21.62
CA ASP A 104 -0.72 19.51 -22.97
C ASP A 104 -0.03 20.78 -23.50
N TRP A 105 0.52 21.61 -22.62
CA TRP A 105 1.11 22.89 -23.00
C TRP A 105 2.60 22.79 -23.37
N HIS A 106 3.26 21.67 -23.17
CA HIS A 106 4.64 21.33 -23.54
C HIS A 106 5.74 22.33 -23.14
N ARG A 107 5.40 23.37 -22.39
CA ARG A 107 6.34 24.44 -22.00
C ARG A 107 6.74 24.43 -20.54
N TYR A 108 5.93 23.84 -19.70
CA TYR A 108 6.16 23.84 -18.25
C TYR A 108 5.96 22.44 -17.67
N PRO A 109 6.79 22.00 -16.73
CA PRO A 109 6.60 20.74 -16.05
C PRO A 109 5.26 20.76 -15.29
N PRO A 110 4.53 19.63 -15.22
CA PRO A 110 3.28 19.53 -14.48
C PRO A 110 3.49 19.83 -13.00
N ILE A 111 2.40 20.24 -12.32
CA ILE A 111 2.41 20.50 -10.89
C ILE A 111 2.77 19.22 -10.14
N GLN A 112 3.70 19.32 -9.18
CA GLN A 112 4.15 18.21 -8.37
C GLN A 112 3.15 17.88 -7.25
N ILE A 113 1.96 17.45 -7.66
CA ILE A 113 0.78 17.28 -6.81
C ILE A 113 1.08 16.33 -5.63
N GLY A 114 1.73 15.19 -5.90
CA GLY A 114 2.08 14.22 -4.84
C GLY A 114 3.04 14.82 -3.79
N ARG A 115 4.02 15.64 -4.19
CA ARG A 115 4.93 16.31 -3.25
C ARG A 115 4.23 17.37 -2.41
N LEU A 116 3.29 18.13 -2.99
CA LEU A 116 2.45 19.10 -2.26
C LEU A 116 1.50 18.38 -1.30
N GLN A 117 0.89 17.27 -1.71
CA GLN A 117 0.05 16.43 -0.85
C GLN A 117 0.84 15.90 0.34
N ARG A 118 2.05 15.38 0.11
CA ARG A 118 2.96 14.94 1.17
C ARG A 118 3.29 16.09 2.14
N TYR A 119 3.67 17.26 1.61
CA TYR A 119 3.97 18.42 2.44
C TYR A 119 2.83 18.75 3.40
N ALA A 120 1.59 18.76 2.91
CA ALA A 120 0.44 19.08 3.74
C ALA A 120 0.19 18.00 4.81
N THR A 121 0.18 16.73 4.43
CA THR A 121 -0.16 15.62 5.33
C THR A 121 0.94 15.36 6.36
N GLU A 122 2.20 15.34 5.96
CA GLU A 122 3.35 15.11 6.86
C GLU A 122 3.50 16.27 7.87
N THR A 123 3.34 17.52 7.42
CA THR A 123 3.35 18.68 8.31
C THR A 123 2.20 18.62 9.34
N ALA A 124 1.01 18.16 8.92
CA ALA A 124 -0.11 18.04 9.84
C ALA A 124 0.10 16.95 10.90
N PHE A 125 0.76 15.84 10.55
CA PHE A 125 1.07 14.77 11.50
C PHE A 125 2.18 15.14 12.48
N THR A 126 3.17 15.92 12.05
CA THR A 126 4.35 16.28 12.89
C THR A 126 4.11 17.45 13.81
N ASN A 127 3.24 18.39 13.47
CA ASN A 127 3.06 19.63 14.24
C ASN A 127 2.16 19.50 15.49
N GLY A 128 1.68 18.30 15.84
CA GLY A 128 0.88 18.07 17.04
C GLY A 128 -0.40 18.92 17.14
N SER A 129 -0.96 19.30 16.00
CA SER A 129 -2.09 20.23 15.88
C SER A 129 -3.40 19.61 16.39
N ALA A 130 -4.41 20.46 16.59
CA ALA A 130 -5.77 20.03 16.95
C ALA A 130 -6.29 18.92 16.01
N PRO A 131 -7.14 18.00 16.50
CA PRO A 131 -7.71 16.93 15.67
C PRO A 131 -8.31 17.47 14.38
N LEU A 132 -7.94 16.85 13.24
CA LEU A 132 -8.44 17.26 11.93
C LEU A 132 -9.94 16.98 11.78
N PHE A 133 -10.45 15.97 12.48
CA PHE A 133 -11.84 15.54 12.42
C PHE A 133 -12.42 15.35 13.82
N SER A 134 -13.72 15.63 13.95
CA SER A 134 -14.50 15.28 15.13
C SER A 134 -15.27 13.97 14.89
N ARG A 135 -15.26 13.08 15.86
CA ARG A 135 -16.03 11.85 15.86
C ARG A 135 -17.49 12.14 16.25
N ALA A 136 -18.45 11.47 15.62
CA ALA A 136 -19.84 11.48 16.08
C ALA A 136 -19.98 10.78 17.43
N ALA A 137 -21.09 11.04 18.12
CA ALA A 137 -21.45 10.30 19.34
C ALA A 137 -21.58 8.80 19.04
N ALA A 138 -21.23 7.98 20.02
CA ALA A 138 -21.33 6.53 19.86
C ALA A 138 -22.80 6.11 19.57
N ASN A 139 -22.99 5.29 18.53
CA ASN A 139 -24.30 4.84 18.06
C ASN A 139 -24.60 3.38 18.43
N GLY A 140 -23.71 2.71 19.17
CA GLY A 140 -23.85 1.33 19.63
C GLY A 140 -23.55 0.26 18.58
N ARG A 141 -23.30 0.61 17.31
CA ARG A 141 -22.95 -0.33 16.25
C ARG A 141 -21.50 -0.79 16.35
N LYS A 142 -21.26 -2.08 16.09
CA LYS A 142 -19.95 -2.71 16.16
C LYS A 142 -19.56 -3.29 14.81
N VAL A 143 -18.39 -2.95 14.31
CA VAL A 143 -17.87 -3.46 13.03
C VAL A 143 -16.50 -4.08 13.23
N ALA A 144 -16.28 -5.28 12.65
CA ALA A 144 -14.99 -5.93 12.60
C ALA A 144 -14.37 -5.71 11.23
N CYS A 145 -13.06 -5.41 11.18
CA CYS A 145 -12.27 -5.41 9.95
C CYS A 145 -11.18 -6.48 10.03
N VAL A 146 -11.02 -7.27 8.98
CA VAL A 146 -9.99 -8.32 8.88
C VAL A 146 -8.83 -7.84 8.03
N GLY A 147 -7.64 -7.81 8.61
CA GLY A 147 -6.44 -7.18 8.06
C GLY A 147 -6.36 -5.69 8.39
N SER A 148 -5.15 -5.14 8.46
CA SER A 148 -4.88 -3.72 8.73
C SER A 148 -4.27 -2.99 7.54
N GLY A 149 -4.47 -3.50 6.32
CA GLY A 149 -4.04 -2.83 5.09
C GLY A 149 -4.88 -1.58 4.77
N PRO A 150 -4.52 -0.84 3.71
CA PRO A 150 -5.15 0.43 3.34
C PRO A 150 -6.67 0.36 3.23
N ALA A 151 -7.21 -0.71 2.64
CA ALA A 151 -8.66 -0.89 2.49
C ALA A 151 -9.39 -0.96 3.84
N SER A 152 -8.89 -1.81 4.75
CA SER A 152 -9.47 -1.96 6.10
C SER A 152 -9.29 -0.71 6.95
N LEU A 153 -8.13 -0.06 6.91
CA LEU A 153 -7.88 1.17 7.66
C LEU A 153 -8.79 2.31 7.19
N ALA A 154 -9.00 2.45 5.88
CA ALA A 154 -9.94 3.43 5.34
C ALA A 154 -11.38 3.13 5.79
N CYS A 155 -11.85 1.88 5.62
CA CYS A 155 -13.16 1.47 6.06
C CYS A 155 -13.36 1.74 7.56
N ALA A 156 -12.41 1.31 8.39
CA ALA A 156 -12.45 1.48 9.84
C ALA A 156 -12.48 2.96 10.25
N GLY A 157 -11.63 3.79 9.66
CA GLY A 157 -11.53 5.22 9.99
C GLY A 157 -12.81 5.96 9.66
N TYR A 158 -13.38 5.76 8.46
CA TYR A 158 -14.64 6.40 8.09
C TYR A 158 -15.81 5.97 8.98
N LEU A 159 -15.92 4.67 9.31
CA LEU A 159 -16.97 4.17 10.21
C LEU A 159 -16.80 4.70 11.65
N ALA A 160 -15.57 4.77 12.14
CA ALA A 160 -15.30 5.30 13.46
C ALA A 160 -15.67 6.79 13.58
N LEU A 161 -15.45 7.58 12.53
CA LEU A 161 -15.88 8.98 12.46
C LEU A 161 -17.39 9.13 12.61
N GLU A 162 -18.18 8.17 12.14
CA GLU A 162 -19.65 8.14 12.31
C GLU A 162 -20.10 7.50 13.62
N GLY A 163 -19.22 7.34 14.60
CA GLY A 163 -19.54 6.90 15.96
C GLY A 163 -19.69 5.39 16.14
N MET A 164 -19.33 4.57 15.18
CA MET A 164 -19.31 3.11 15.31
C MET A 164 -18.10 2.66 16.13
N ALA A 165 -18.24 1.57 16.87
CA ALA A 165 -17.13 0.87 17.51
C ALA A 165 -16.49 -0.07 16.48
N VAL A 166 -15.26 0.24 16.06
CA VAL A 166 -14.57 -0.55 15.02
C VAL A 166 -13.35 -1.22 15.60
N THR A 167 -13.26 -2.55 15.39
CA THR A 167 -12.09 -3.36 15.77
C THR A 167 -11.46 -3.96 14.52
N VAL A 168 -10.19 -3.69 14.31
CA VAL A 168 -9.36 -4.27 13.25
C VAL A 168 -8.57 -5.44 13.81
N PHE A 169 -8.63 -6.60 13.17
CA PHE A 169 -7.87 -7.80 13.52
C PHE A 169 -6.72 -7.98 12.53
N GLU A 170 -5.49 -7.94 13.02
CA GLU A 170 -4.27 -8.02 12.21
C GLU A 170 -3.39 -9.19 12.69
N LYS A 171 -3.02 -10.09 11.76
CA LYS A 171 -2.18 -11.26 12.08
C LYS A 171 -0.73 -10.90 12.43
N ARG A 172 -0.19 -9.84 11.82
CA ARG A 172 1.17 -9.37 12.09
C ARG A 172 1.24 -8.59 13.40
N ALA A 173 2.43 -8.54 13.97
CA ALA A 173 2.72 -7.71 15.13
C ALA A 173 2.71 -6.21 14.79
N VAL A 174 2.97 -5.85 13.54
CA VAL A 174 3.03 -4.48 13.04
C VAL A 174 1.89 -4.24 12.07
N PRO A 175 1.01 -3.24 12.31
CA PRO A 175 -0.14 -2.94 11.46
C PRO A 175 0.26 -2.11 10.24
N GLY A 176 -0.70 -1.91 9.31
CA GLY A 176 -0.55 -1.05 8.13
C GLY A 176 -0.47 -1.82 6.81
N GLY A 177 -0.45 -3.16 6.86
CA GLY A 177 -0.35 -4.01 5.67
C GLY A 177 0.88 -3.70 4.84
N LEU A 178 0.79 -3.79 3.51
CA LEU A 178 1.92 -3.57 2.61
C LEU A 178 2.48 -2.14 2.67
N ASN A 179 1.73 -1.14 3.11
CA ASN A 179 2.26 0.21 3.32
C ASN A 179 3.42 0.19 4.33
N THR A 180 3.30 -0.61 5.40
CA THR A 180 4.35 -0.77 6.40
C THR A 180 5.39 -1.79 5.99
N THR A 181 4.98 -2.92 5.37
CA THR A 181 5.85 -4.08 5.19
C THR A 181 6.38 -4.28 3.78
N GLY A 182 5.71 -3.81 2.73
CA GLY A 182 6.00 -4.21 1.34
C GLY A 182 6.27 -3.06 0.37
N VAL A 183 6.01 -1.81 0.75
CA VAL A 183 6.37 -0.64 -0.06
C VAL A 183 7.87 -0.37 0.05
N ALA A 184 8.49 -0.10 -1.09
CA ALA A 184 9.92 0.21 -1.17
C ALA A 184 10.32 1.36 -0.21
N PRO A 185 11.33 1.17 0.66
CA PRO A 185 11.73 2.18 1.65
C PRO A 185 12.12 3.53 1.07
N TYR A 186 12.77 3.55 -0.10
CA TYR A 186 13.10 4.83 -0.77
C TYR A 186 11.85 5.62 -1.20
N LYS A 187 10.67 4.97 -1.25
CA LYS A 187 9.36 5.62 -1.43
C LYS A 187 8.75 5.98 -0.08
N MET A 188 8.73 5.05 0.88
CA MET A 188 8.10 5.28 2.19
C MET A 188 8.69 4.36 3.27
N HIS A 189 9.30 4.95 4.29
CA HIS A 189 9.74 4.21 5.48
C HIS A 189 8.56 3.70 6.32
N ALA A 190 8.79 2.64 7.08
CA ALA A 190 7.77 2.01 7.93
C ALA A 190 7.16 3.00 8.94
N GLU A 191 7.96 3.90 9.51
CA GLU A 191 7.48 4.91 10.46
C GLU A 191 6.43 5.84 9.87
N GLY A 192 6.57 6.22 8.59
CA GLY A 192 5.58 7.06 7.92
C GLY A 192 4.23 6.36 7.78
N ALA A 193 4.24 5.07 7.42
CA ALA A 193 3.03 4.26 7.39
C ALA A 193 2.40 4.10 8.77
N LEU A 194 3.22 3.89 9.81
CA LEU A 194 2.75 3.75 11.18
C LEU A 194 2.17 5.06 11.75
N ALA A 195 2.73 6.21 11.39
CA ALA A 195 2.16 7.51 11.78
C ALA A 195 0.73 7.67 11.22
N GLU A 196 0.46 7.18 10.02
CA GLU A 196 -0.88 7.17 9.44
C GLU A 196 -1.81 6.15 10.11
N VAL A 197 -1.29 4.98 10.52
CA VAL A 197 -2.03 4.03 11.36
C VAL A 197 -2.42 4.67 12.71
N ASP A 198 -1.50 5.40 13.33
CA ASP A 198 -1.78 6.09 14.60
C ASP A 198 -2.79 7.23 14.45
N PHE A 199 -2.78 7.91 13.31
CA PHE A 199 -3.85 8.84 12.94
C PHE A 199 -5.21 8.13 12.90
N ILE A 200 -5.32 6.95 12.27
CA ILE A 200 -6.55 6.14 12.23
C ILE A 200 -6.98 5.68 13.63
N ARG A 201 -6.03 5.26 14.49
CA ARG A 201 -6.31 4.96 15.91
C ARG A 201 -6.88 6.17 16.63
N GLY A 202 -6.33 7.35 16.38
CA GLY A 202 -6.81 8.61 16.94
C GLY A 202 -8.26 8.94 16.56
N LEU A 203 -8.79 8.38 15.47
CA LEU A 203 -10.21 8.47 15.11
C LEU A 203 -11.11 7.54 15.94
N GLY A 204 -10.54 6.71 16.82
CA GLY A 204 -11.26 5.81 17.72
C GLY A 204 -11.35 4.37 17.21
N VAL A 205 -10.46 3.96 16.32
CA VAL A 205 -10.33 2.58 15.82
C VAL A 205 -9.47 1.77 16.78
N GLU A 206 -9.97 0.63 17.24
CA GLU A 206 -9.19 -0.38 17.97
C GLU A 206 -8.46 -1.27 16.96
N ILE A 207 -7.13 -1.47 17.11
CA ILE A 207 -6.36 -2.37 16.26
C ILE A 207 -5.71 -3.44 17.14
N ARG A 208 -6.11 -4.70 16.93
CA ARG A 208 -5.59 -5.89 17.62
C ARG A 208 -4.58 -6.59 16.72
N THR A 209 -3.31 -6.41 17.01
CA THR A 209 -2.20 -7.07 16.29
C THR A 209 -1.88 -8.44 16.88
N GLY A 210 -1.25 -9.32 16.09
CA GLY A 210 -0.93 -10.70 16.49
C GLY A 210 -2.15 -11.62 16.59
N VAL A 211 -3.29 -11.23 15.98
CA VAL A 211 -4.54 -11.99 16.00
C VAL A 211 -4.90 -12.43 14.58
N GLU A 212 -4.78 -13.70 14.30
CA GLU A 212 -5.10 -14.28 12.99
C GLU A 212 -6.54 -14.80 12.95
N VAL A 213 -7.38 -14.16 12.14
CA VAL A 213 -8.73 -14.62 11.89
C VAL A 213 -8.68 -15.94 11.10
N GLY A 214 -9.44 -16.92 11.52
CA GLY A 214 -9.39 -18.29 11.00
C GLY A 214 -8.52 -19.24 11.84
N ARG A 215 -7.64 -18.70 12.70
CA ARG A 215 -6.86 -19.47 13.67
C ARG A 215 -7.19 -19.10 15.12
N ASP A 216 -7.05 -17.82 15.46
CA ASP A 216 -7.22 -17.34 16.85
C ASP A 216 -8.66 -16.85 17.11
N VAL A 217 -9.34 -16.40 16.07
CA VAL A 217 -10.74 -15.96 16.10
C VAL A 217 -11.48 -16.62 14.95
N ALA A 218 -12.57 -17.32 15.26
CA ALA A 218 -13.37 -17.98 14.23
C ALA A 218 -14.15 -16.94 13.39
N PRO A 219 -14.16 -17.03 12.05
CA PRO A 219 -14.95 -16.16 11.17
C PRO A 219 -16.45 -16.12 11.53
N ALA A 220 -17.04 -17.25 11.91
CA ALA A 220 -18.44 -17.33 12.33
C ALA A 220 -18.72 -16.51 13.61
N ASP A 221 -17.75 -16.42 14.52
CA ASP A 221 -17.88 -15.62 15.74
C ASP A 221 -17.91 -14.13 15.40
N LEU A 222 -17.07 -13.67 14.47
CA LEU A 222 -17.11 -12.29 14.00
C LEU A 222 -18.47 -11.92 13.40
N VAL A 223 -19.04 -12.80 12.57
CA VAL A 223 -20.38 -12.58 11.97
C VAL A 223 -21.49 -12.58 13.03
N ARG A 224 -21.32 -13.35 14.13
CA ARG A 224 -22.28 -13.39 15.24
C ARG A 224 -22.17 -12.15 16.15
N GLU A 225 -20.96 -11.73 16.50
CA GLU A 225 -20.70 -10.74 17.55
C GLU A 225 -20.69 -9.29 17.05
N PHE A 226 -20.47 -9.08 15.75
CA PHE A 226 -20.46 -7.78 15.13
C PHE A 226 -21.70 -7.56 14.24
N ASP A 227 -22.11 -6.31 14.10
CA ASP A 227 -23.22 -5.92 13.23
C ASP A 227 -22.84 -6.04 11.75
N ALA A 228 -21.56 -5.79 11.42
CA ALA A 228 -20.98 -6.00 10.10
C ALA A 228 -19.51 -6.42 10.19
N VAL A 229 -19.01 -7.10 9.14
CA VAL A 229 -17.61 -7.51 8.99
C VAL A 229 -17.08 -7.01 7.65
N TYR A 230 -15.91 -6.39 7.66
CA TYR A 230 -15.20 -5.99 6.45
C TYR A 230 -13.97 -6.89 6.24
N LEU A 231 -13.86 -7.50 5.06
CA LEU A 231 -12.75 -8.34 4.65
C LEU A 231 -11.79 -7.55 3.75
N GLY A 232 -10.69 -7.09 4.30
CA GLY A 232 -9.58 -6.46 3.60
C GLY A 232 -8.23 -7.11 3.93
N PRO A 233 -8.12 -8.47 3.85
CA PRO A 233 -6.92 -9.17 4.27
C PRO A 233 -5.74 -9.00 3.28
N GLY A 234 -5.98 -8.37 2.14
CA GLY A 234 -5.00 -8.22 1.06
C GLY A 234 -4.69 -9.56 0.36
N LEU A 235 -3.41 -9.79 0.12
CA LEU A 235 -2.87 -11.01 -0.48
C LEU A 235 -2.05 -11.81 0.54
N GLY A 236 -1.77 -13.06 0.20
CA GLY A 236 -0.94 -13.97 1.00
C GLY A 236 0.54 -13.85 0.67
N ASP A 237 1.25 -14.95 0.91
CA ASP A 237 2.69 -15.02 0.72
C ASP A 237 3.09 -14.93 -0.77
N ASP A 238 4.37 -14.62 -1.02
CA ASP A 238 4.94 -14.59 -2.37
C ASP A 238 4.80 -15.95 -3.07
N SER A 239 4.54 -15.91 -4.35
CA SER A 239 4.44 -17.11 -5.19
C SER A 239 5.81 -17.70 -5.49
N SER A 240 5.89 -19.04 -5.56
CA SER A 240 7.07 -19.79 -5.96
C SER A 240 7.04 -20.16 -7.45
N LEU A 241 8.22 -20.41 -8.03
CA LEU A 241 8.36 -20.94 -9.38
C LEU A 241 8.14 -22.46 -9.43
N GLY A 242 8.44 -23.16 -8.33
CA GLY A 242 8.37 -24.62 -8.25
C GLY A 242 9.49 -25.31 -9.04
N ILE A 243 10.65 -24.67 -9.22
CA ILE A 243 11.77 -25.19 -9.99
C ILE A 243 12.88 -25.75 -9.09
N PRO A 244 13.74 -26.66 -9.61
CA PRO A 244 14.83 -27.24 -8.83
C PRO A 244 15.76 -26.19 -8.22
N GLY A 245 16.18 -26.42 -6.97
CA GLY A 245 17.11 -25.55 -6.25
C GLY A 245 16.50 -24.26 -5.68
N GLU A 246 15.19 -24.02 -5.81
CA GLU A 246 14.52 -22.83 -5.30
C GLU A 246 14.54 -22.75 -3.77
N SER A 247 14.38 -23.88 -3.10
CA SER A 247 14.42 -23.94 -1.64
C SER A 247 15.84 -23.73 -1.11
N GLY A 248 15.98 -22.92 -0.07
CA GLY A 248 17.24 -22.68 0.65
C GLY A 248 17.71 -21.22 0.59
N ASP A 249 18.81 -20.94 1.28
CA ASP A 249 19.33 -19.58 1.43
C ASP A 249 19.65 -18.92 0.08
N GLY A 250 19.48 -17.62 0.03
CA GLY A 250 19.72 -16.80 -1.17
C GLY A 250 18.52 -16.68 -2.12
N VAL A 251 17.43 -17.43 -1.93
CA VAL A 251 16.18 -17.27 -2.69
C VAL A 251 15.07 -16.84 -1.74
N ALA A 252 14.37 -15.76 -2.07
CA ALA A 252 13.28 -15.25 -1.25
C ALA A 252 12.18 -14.61 -2.12
N GLY A 253 10.95 -14.56 -1.61
CA GLY A 253 9.91 -13.72 -2.17
C GLY A 253 10.24 -12.24 -2.00
N ALA A 254 9.94 -11.42 -2.99
CA ALA A 254 10.29 -10.01 -2.97
C ALA A 254 9.59 -9.23 -1.84
N VAL A 255 8.31 -9.52 -1.58
CA VAL A 255 7.56 -8.85 -0.51
C VAL A 255 8.07 -9.26 0.86
N ALA A 256 8.34 -10.56 1.08
CA ALA A 256 8.92 -11.06 2.32
C ALA A 256 10.32 -10.47 2.57
N TRP A 257 11.12 -10.31 1.51
CA TRP A 257 12.44 -9.70 1.60
C TRP A 257 12.35 -8.21 2.00
N VAL A 258 11.44 -7.44 1.38
CA VAL A 258 11.21 -6.03 1.73
C VAL A 258 10.71 -5.91 3.19
N GLU A 259 9.83 -6.82 3.65
CA GLU A 259 9.38 -6.83 5.05
C GLU A 259 10.56 -6.99 6.02
N ARG A 260 11.50 -7.92 5.75
CA ARG A 260 12.69 -8.10 6.56
C ARG A 260 13.59 -6.86 6.55
N LEU A 261 13.82 -6.29 5.38
CA LEU A 261 14.61 -5.06 5.21
C LEU A 261 14.04 -3.90 6.03
N LYS A 262 12.70 -3.77 6.07
CA LYS A 262 11.98 -2.70 6.77
C LYS A 262 11.86 -2.93 8.27
N LEU A 263 11.72 -4.17 8.73
CA LEU A 263 11.31 -4.45 10.09
C LEU A 263 12.33 -5.25 10.91
N GLU A 264 13.19 -6.06 10.27
CA GLU A 264 14.12 -6.93 10.98
C GLU A 264 15.37 -6.17 11.45
N PRO A 265 15.61 -6.06 12.78
CA PRO A 265 16.82 -5.43 13.30
C PRO A 265 18.07 -6.18 12.86
N GLY A 266 19.06 -5.45 12.36
CA GLY A 266 20.36 -6.03 11.99
C GLY A 266 20.35 -6.89 10.72
N PHE A 267 19.27 -6.89 9.95
CA PHE A 267 19.26 -7.51 8.61
C PHE A 267 20.32 -6.89 7.71
N ARG A 268 21.08 -7.71 6.98
CA ARG A 268 22.25 -7.29 6.17
C ARG A 268 22.25 -7.99 4.82
N LEU A 269 22.98 -7.39 3.86
CA LEU A 269 23.26 -7.94 2.53
C LEU A 269 24.74 -8.34 2.36
N ASP A 270 25.35 -8.83 3.44
CA ASP A 270 26.78 -9.17 3.43
C ASP A 270 27.09 -10.25 2.38
N GLY A 271 28.09 -9.99 1.53
CA GLY A 271 28.55 -10.93 0.52
C GLY A 271 27.73 -11.01 -0.78
N VAL A 272 26.65 -10.23 -0.90
CA VAL A 272 25.85 -10.16 -2.14
C VAL A 272 26.52 -9.19 -3.13
N ARG A 273 27.06 -9.73 -4.21
CA ARG A 273 27.66 -8.96 -5.31
C ARG A 273 26.80 -8.98 -6.57
N ASN A 274 26.08 -10.07 -6.77
CA ASN A 274 25.17 -10.28 -7.89
C ASN A 274 23.79 -10.63 -7.34
N ALA A 275 22.80 -9.83 -7.68
CA ALA A 275 21.42 -10.12 -7.35
C ALA A 275 20.56 -10.23 -8.60
N VAL A 276 19.61 -11.14 -8.55
CA VAL A 276 18.63 -11.35 -9.61
C VAL A 276 17.24 -11.10 -9.06
N VAL A 277 16.41 -10.33 -9.77
CA VAL A 277 14.99 -10.16 -9.47
C VAL A 277 14.17 -10.76 -10.60
N ILE A 278 13.28 -11.69 -10.29
CA ILE A 278 12.47 -12.42 -11.29
C ILE A 278 11.06 -11.83 -11.29
N GLY A 279 10.70 -11.17 -12.37
CA GLY A 279 9.40 -10.53 -12.54
C GLY A 279 9.46 -9.30 -13.45
N GLY A 280 8.28 -8.73 -13.77
CA GLY A 280 8.15 -7.55 -14.63
C GLY A 280 7.06 -6.58 -14.15
N GLY A 281 6.60 -6.71 -12.90
CA GLY A 281 5.67 -5.77 -12.26
C GLY A 281 6.40 -4.72 -11.42
N ASN A 282 5.62 -3.79 -10.85
CA ASN A 282 6.18 -2.71 -10.01
C ASN A 282 6.98 -3.24 -8.81
N THR A 283 6.55 -4.34 -8.18
CA THR A 283 7.30 -4.99 -7.09
C THR A 283 8.68 -5.46 -7.53
N ALA A 284 8.81 -5.97 -8.76
CA ALA A 284 10.12 -6.39 -9.29
C ALA A 284 11.03 -5.19 -9.53
N ILE A 285 10.49 -4.12 -10.10
CA ILE A 285 11.23 -2.87 -10.35
C ILE A 285 11.68 -2.27 -9.01
N ASP A 286 10.78 -2.21 -8.03
CA ASP A 286 11.08 -1.67 -6.70
C ASP A 286 12.18 -2.47 -6.00
N ALA A 287 12.08 -3.79 -5.96
CA ALA A 287 13.09 -4.65 -5.35
C ALA A 287 14.47 -4.54 -6.05
N ALA A 288 14.50 -4.43 -7.38
CA ALA A 288 15.74 -4.24 -8.12
C ALA A 288 16.39 -2.88 -7.82
N ARG A 289 15.60 -1.81 -7.75
CA ARG A 289 16.06 -0.47 -7.38
C ARG A 289 16.57 -0.40 -5.94
N GLU A 290 15.90 -1.10 -5.01
CA GLU A 290 16.37 -1.19 -3.62
C GLU A 290 17.77 -1.81 -3.54
N LEU A 291 17.96 -2.95 -4.23
CA LEU A 291 19.25 -3.63 -4.27
C LEU A 291 20.36 -2.74 -4.87
N ALA A 292 20.07 -2.05 -5.96
CA ALA A 292 21.02 -1.12 -6.59
C ALA A 292 21.36 0.04 -5.64
N ARG A 293 20.37 0.63 -4.98
CA ARG A 293 20.55 1.74 -4.00
C ARG A 293 21.29 1.30 -2.73
N LEU A 294 21.17 0.02 -2.35
CA LEU A 294 21.93 -0.58 -1.26
C LEU A 294 23.37 -0.92 -1.65
N GLY A 295 23.76 -0.63 -2.90
CA GLY A 295 25.13 -0.79 -3.37
C GLY A 295 25.48 -2.20 -3.84
N VAL A 296 24.51 -3.05 -4.18
CA VAL A 296 24.79 -4.33 -4.83
C VAL A 296 25.40 -4.07 -6.21
N PRO A 297 26.62 -4.54 -6.50
CA PRO A 297 27.37 -4.15 -7.70
C PRO A 297 26.72 -4.56 -9.01
N SER A 298 25.95 -5.65 -9.02
CA SER A 298 25.28 -6.15 -10.21
C SER A 298 23.86 -6.59 -9.87
N VAL A 299 22.86 -5.86 -10.37
CA VAL A 299 21.46 -6.19 -10.22
C VAL A 299 20.84 -6.44 -11.59
N ARG A 300 20.24 -7.60 -11.76
CA ARG A 300 19.59 -8.02 -13.02
C ARG A 300 18.12 -8.35 -12.77
N MET A 301 17.25 -7.82 -13.62
CA MET A 301 15.86 -8.24 -13.68
C MET A 301 15.71 -9.28 -14.79
N LEU A 302 15.16 -10.47 -14.45
CA LEU A 302 14.83 -11.50 -15.41
C LEU A 302 13.34 -11.45 -15.72
N TYR A 303 13.00 -11.21 -16.97
CA TYR A 303 11.62 -11.19 -17.41
C TYR A 303 11.38 -12.18 -18.55
N ARG A 304 10.35 -13.03 -18.40
CA ARG A 304 10.06 -14.12 -19.35
C ARG A 304 9.57 -13.67 -20.73
N ARG A 305 9.13 -12.40 -20.86
CA ARG A 305 8.67 -11.78 -22.12
C ARG A 305 9.58 -10.59 -22.45
N THR A 306 9.09 -9.65 -23.25
CA THR A 306 9.82 -8.42 -23.60
C THR A 306 9.47 -7.25 -22.66
N ALA A 307 10.26 -6.18 -22.67
CA ALA A 307 9.99 -4.97 -21.90
C ALA A 307 8.60 -4.39 -22.19
N ALA A 308 8.16 -4.48 -23.44
CA ALA A 308 6.83 -4.00 -23.86
C ALA A 308 5.66 -4.75 -23.19
N ASP A 309 5.89 -5.98 -22.72
CA ASP A 309 4.89 -6.81 -22.03
C ASP A 309 4.91 -6.62 -20.51
N MET A 310 5.80 -5.78 -19.96
CA MET A 310 5.88 -5.56 -18.52
C MET A 310 4.64 -4.82 -18.01
N SER A 311 4.12 -5.27 -16.87
CA SER A 311 3.01 -4.58 -16.18
C SER A 311 3.49 -3.46 -15.25
N GLY A 312 4.81 -3.38 -15.01
CA GLY A 312 5.42 -2.28 -14.28
C GLY A 312 5.42 -0.98 -15.09
N TYR A 313 5.38 0.16 -14.41
CA TYR A 313 5.34 1.46 -15.08
C TYR A 313 6.66 1.78 -15.81
N ALA A 314 6.54 2.28 -17.05
CA ALA A 314 7.71 2.59 -17.89
C ALA A 314 8.66 3.58 -17.21
N HIS A 315 8.14 4.66 -16.61
CA HIS A 315 8.95 5.66 -15.90
C HIS A 315 9.71 5.07 -14.69
N GLU A 316 9.13 4.08 -13.99
CA GLU A 316 9.84 3.39 -12.88
C GLU A 316 10.96 2.50 -13.43
N MET A 317 10.74 1.85 -14.58
CA MET A 317 11.77 1.06 -15.24
C MET A 317 12.91 1.95 -15.79
N GLU A 318 12.59 3.13 -16.34
CA GLU A 318 13.59 4.12 -16.74
C GLU A 318 14.49 4.51 -15.56
N HIS A 319 13.90 4.77 -14.40
CA HIS A 319 14.68 5.05 -13.18
C HIS A 319 15.55 3.85 -12.77
N ALA A 320 15.05 2.62 -12.89
CA ALA A 320 15.83 1.42 -12.57
C ALA A 320 17.06 1.29 -13.49
N LEU A 321 16.90 1.53 -14.80
CA LEU A 321 18.00 1.54 -15.76
C LEU A 321 19.04 2.64 -15.43
N LEU A 322 18.62 3.84 -15.06
CA LEU A 322 19.50 4.92 -14.64
C LEU A 322 20.25 4.59 -13.34
N GLU A 323 19.71 3.78 -12.48
CA GLU A 323 20.32 3.28 -11.25
C GLU A 323 21.24 2.06 -11.49
N GLY A 324 21.42 1.63 -12.75
CA GLY A 324 22.32 0.56 -13.16
C GLY A 324 21.71 -0.85 -13.14
N VAL A 325 20.40 -0.98 -12.98
CA VAL A 325 19.70 -2.26 -13.12
C VAL A 325 19.72 -2.70 -14.59
N LEU A 326 20.01 -3.98 -14.84
CA LEU A 326 19.99 -4.57 -16.17
C LEU A 326 18.71 -5.40 -16.38
N LEU A 327 17.96 -5.15 -17.44
CA LEU A 327 16.83 -5.99 -17.83
C LEU A 327 17.28 -7.07 -18.80
N ILE A 328 17.00 -8.33 -18.48
CA ILE A 328 17.23 -9.48 -19.35
C ILE A 328 15.86 -10.02 -19.77
N GLU A 329 15.53 -9.74 -21.00
CA GLU A 329 14.28 -10.18 -21.63
C GLU A 329 14.33 -11.65 -22.05
N ARG A 330 13.14 -12.26 -22.20
CA ARG A 330 12.95 -13.66 -22.61
C ARG A 330 13.75 -14.63 -21.75
N ALA A 331 13.94 -14.25 -20.48
CA ALA A 331 14.67 -15.01 -19.49
C ALA A 331 13.68 -15.86 -18.68
N VAL A 332 13.61 -17.14 -19.02
CA VAL A 332 12.74 -18.10 -18.32
C VAL A 332 13.61 -18.91 -17.36
N PRO A 333 13.45 -18.78 -16.04
CA PRO A 333 14.17 -19.58 -15.05
C PRO A 333 13.87 -21.08 -15.21
N ALA A 334 14.90 -21.92 -15.15
CA ALA A 334 14.78 -23.38 -15.22
C ALA A 334 15.21 -24.06 -13.92
N SER A 335 16.29 -23.60 -13.28
CA SER A 335 16.76 -24.10 -11.99
C SER A 335 17.68 -23.10 -11.32
N PHE A 336 17.76 -23.17 -9.99
CA PHE A 336 18.78 -22.47 -9.20
C PHE A 336 19.99 -23.40 -9.01
N THR A 337 21.19 -22.83 -9.16
CA THR A 337 22.46 -23.56 -8.97
C THR A 337 23.03 -23.23 -7.60
N ARG A 338 23.58 -24.27 -6.94
CA ARG A 338 24.14 -24.14 -5.59
C ARG A 338 25.51 -24.81 -5.53
N ASP A 339 26.40 -24.30 -4.66
CA ASP A 339 27.67 -24.92 -4.38
C ASP A 339 27.54 -26.18 -3.47
N ALA A 340 28.65 -26.84 -3.18
CA ALA A 340 28.69 -28.01 -2.30
C ALA A 340 28.22 -27.73 -0.85
N ASN A 341 28.19 -26.46 -0.43
CA ASN A 341 27.69 -25.99 0.87
C ASN A 341 26.23 -25.57 0.84
N GLY A 342 25.56 -25.71 -0.30
CA GLY A 342 24.16 -25.32 -0.51
C GLY A 342 23.96 -23.82 -0.73
N ARG A 343 25.00 -22.99 -0.90
CA ARG A 343 24.89 -21.57 -1.15
C ARG A 343 24.46 -21.33 -2.60
N LEU A 344 23.58 -20.36 -2.81
CA LEU A 344 23.15 -19.93 -4.14
C LEU A 344 24.37 -19.38 -4.92
N THR A 345 24.58 -19.87 -6.15
CA THR A 345 25.65 -19.43 -7.06
C THR A 345 25.15 -18.89 -8.37
N GLY A 346 23.88 -19.15 -8.71
CA GLY A 346 23.30 -18.65 -9.93
C GLY A 346 21.93 -19.24 -10.26
N ILE A 347 21.45 -18.88 -11.44
CA ILE A 347 20.21 -19.38 -12.01
C ILE A 347 20.45 -19.79 -13.47
N ALA A 348 20.08 -21.02 -13.81
CA ALA A 348 20.07 -21.51 -15.19
C ALA A 348 18.74 -21.13 -15.86
N LEU A 349 18.80 -20.67 -17.10
CA LEU A 349 17.65 -20.32 -17.92
C LEU A 349 17.31 -21.47 -18.89
N ALA A 350 16.07 -21.52 -19.35
CA ALA A 350 15.57 -22.56 -20.24
C ALA A 350 16.27 -22.58 -21.62
N ASP A 351 16.89 -21.49 -22.03
CA ASP A 351 17.65 -21.33 -23.27
C ASP A 351 19.15 -21.71 -23.13
N GLY A 352 19.55 -22.19 -21.95
CA GLY A 352 20.93 -22.61 -21.66
C GLY A 352 21.84 -21.50 -21.12
N ARG A 353 21.40 -20.24 -21.07
CA ARG A 353 22.15 -19.17 -20.39
C ARG A 353 22.17 -19.42 -18.88
N THR A 354 23.17 -18.87 -18.22
CA THR A 354 23.29 -18.91 -16.76
C THR A 354 23.59 -17.51 -16.24
N GLU A 355 22.87 -17.07 -15.20
CA GLU A 355 23.09 -15.79 -14.55
C GLU A 355 23.66 -16.04 -13.15
N PRO A 356 24.85 -15.52 -12.81
CA PRO A 356 25.42 -15.67 -11.47
C PRO A 356 24.64 -14.83 -10.48
N CYS A 357 24.33 -15.36 -9.30
CA CYS A 357 23.74 -14.60 -8.21
C CYS A 357 23.94 -15.28 -6.86
N GLU A 358 24.12 -14.46 -5.83
CA GLU A 358 24.11 -14.86 -4.42
C GLU A 358 22.74 -14.59 -3.77
N LEU A 359 21.90 -13.76 -4.44
CA LEU A 359 20.54 -13.43 -4.02
C LEU A 359 19.60 -13.45 -5.23
N ALA A 360 18.47 -14.13 -5.09
CA ALA A 360 17.38 -14.12 -6.07
C ALA A 360 16.06 -13.75 -5.39
N LEU A 361 15.39 -12.71 -5.89
CA LEU A 361 14.09 -12.28 -5.39
C LEU A 361 12.98 -12.64 -6.37
N LEU A 362 11.94 -13.31 -5.88
CA LEU A 362 10.78 -13.72 -6.66
C LEU A 362 9.69 -12.65 -6.55
N ALA A 363 9.45 -11.91 -7.63
CA ALA A 363 8.41 -10.90 -7.73
C ALA A 363 7.37 -11.29 -8.81
N ILE A 364 6.87 -12.53 -8.72
CA ILE A 364 5.97 -13.16 -9.69
C ILE A 364 4.51 -13.21 -9.24
N GLY A 365 4.18 -12.48 -8.19
CA GLY A 365 2.84 -12.37 -7.60
C GLY A 365 2.75 -12.98 -6.21
N GLN A 366 1.56 -12.91 -5.64
CA GLN A 366 1.24 -13.39 -4.29
C GLN A 366 0.04 -14.33 -4.31
N ALA A 367 0.01 -15.24 -3.35
CA ALA A 367 -1.11 -16.17 -3.14
C ALA A 367 -2.40 -15.42 -2.81
N LYS A 368 -3.54 -15.97 -3.23
CA LYS A 368 -4.86 -15.44 -2.87
C LYS A 368 -5.35 -16.06 -1.57
N LEU A 369 -6.03 -15.27 -0.75
CA LEU A 369 -6.53 -15.70 0.56
C LEU A 369 -7.96 -16.28 0.51
N GLY A 370 -8.32 -16.89 -0.60
CA GLY A 370 -9.65 -17.50 -0.80
C GLY A 370 -10.00 -18.57 0.24
N ALA A 371 -9.02 -19.30 0.78
CA ALA A 371 -9.23 -20.28 1.83
C ALA A 371 -9.76 -19.63 3.14
N LEU A 372 -9.27 -18.46 3.51
CA LEU A 372 -9.80 -17.68 4.63
C LEU A 372 -11.21 -17.18 4.33
N ALA A 373 -11.43 -16.63 3.13
CA ALA A 373 -12.73 -16.07 2.75
C ALA A 373 -13.85 -17.12 2.78
N ARG A 374 -13.59 -18.34 2.33
CA ARG A 374 -14.57 -19.46 2.37
C ARG A 374 -14.99 -19.89 3.78
N GLN A 375 -14.25 -19.50 4.82
CA GLN A 375 -14.64 -19.78 6.20
C GLN A 375 -15.74 -18.82 6.71
N PHE A 376 -16.01 -17.72 5.98
CA PHE A 376 -17.12 -16.83 6.30
C PHE A 376 -18.40 -17.37 5.64
N PRO A 377 -19.47 -17.64 6.40
CA PRO A 377 -20.71 -18.17 5.85
C PRO A 377 -21.25 -17.29 4.71
N GLY A 378 -21.56 -17.86 3.56
CA GLY A 378 -22.14 -17.16 2.40
C GLY A 378 -21.20 -16.26 1.63
N VAL A 379 -19.88 -16.28 1.92
CA VAL A 379 -18.87 -15.59 1.11
C VAL A 379 -18.35 -16.53 0.02
N GLU A 380 -18.45 -16.08 -1.21
CA GLU A 380 -17.99 -16.82 -2.40
C GLU A 380 -16.61 -16.34 -2.84
N VAL A 381 -15.91 -17.22 -3.56
CA VAL A 381 -14.56 -16.98 -4.09
C VAL A 381 -14.54 -17.45 -5.54
N ASP A 382 -14.00 -16.63 -6.42
CA ASP A 382 -13.87 -16.97 -7.86
C ASP A 382 -12.82 -18.07 -8.11
N ALA A 383 -12.71 -18.50 -9.38
CA ALA A 383 -11.77 -19.54 -9.80
C ALA A 383 -10.29 -19.12 -9.58
N SER A 384 -10.00 -17.84 -9.48
CA SER A 384 -8.65 -17.31 -9.22
C SER A 384 -8.33 -17.17 -7.73
N GLY A 385 -9.29 -17.46 -6.85
CA GLY A 385 -9.14 -17.36 -5.39
C GLY A 385 -9.44 -15.97 -4.82
N ARG A 386 -10.05 -15.05 -5.58
CA ARG A 386 -10.47 -13.72 -5.12
C ARG A 386 -11.87 -13.76 -4.54
N ILE A 387 -12.13 -12.89 -3.58
CA ILE A 387 -13.48 -12.75 -2.99
C ILE A 387 -14.43 -12.18 -4.05
N VAL A 388 -15.63 -12.78 -4.16
CA VAL A 388 -16.71 -12.25 -5.00
C VAL A 388 -17.51 -11.25 -4.19
N ALA A 389 -17.53 -10.00 -4.64
CA ALA A 389 -18.31 -8.93 -4.04
C ALA A 389 -18.76 -7.92 -5.12
N ASP A 390 -19.83 -7.20 -4.82
CA ASP A 390 -20.28 -6.10 -5.64
C ASP A 390 -19.26 -4.95 -5.61
N SER A 391 -18.76 -4.52 -6.74
CA SER A 391 -17.66 -3.55 -6.84
C SER A 391 -18.04 -2.13 -6.40
N ALA A 392 -19.30 -1.77 -6.45
CA ALA A 392 -19.79 -0.44 -6.04
C ALA A 392 -20.00 -0.35 -4.52
N THR A 393 -20.34 -1.47 -3.87
CA THR A 393 -20.76 -1.50 -2.47
C THR A 393 -19.86 -2.34 -1.56
N GLY A 394 -19.02 -3.19 -2.13
CA GLY A 394 -18.24 -4.18 -1.39
C GLY A 394 -19.06 -5.33 -0.80
N ARG A 395 -20.37 -5.45 -1.08
CA ARG A 395 -21.24 -6.50 -0.52
C ARG A 395 -20.88 -7.87 -1.09
N THR A 396 -20.75 -8.85 -0.20
CA THR A 396 -20.61 -10.26 -0.57
C THR A 396 -21.98 -10.96 -0.60
N GLY A 397 -22.00 -12.28 -0.81
CA GLY A 397 -23.22 -13.09 -0.68
C GLY A 397 -23.81 -13.14 0.74
N ASN A 398 -23.04 -12.75 1.76
CA ASN A 398 -23.53 -12.59 3.12
C ASN A 398 -23.90 -11.12 3.39
N PRO A 399 -25.14 -10.80 3.82
CA PRO A 399 -25.58 -9.42 4.02
C PRO A 399 -24.83 -8.65 5.12
N LYS A 400 -24.13 -9.34 6.02
CA LYS A 400 -23.28 -8.74 7.06
C LYS A 400 -21.81 -8.61 6.67
N VAL A 401 -21.37 -9.24 5.55
CA VAL A 401 -19.96 -9.31 5.17
C VAL A 401 -19.69 -8.48 3.92
N PHE A 402 -18.73 -7.60 4.02
CA PHE A 402 -18.27 -6.71 2.96
C PHE A 402 -16.80 -7.00 2.69
N ALA A 403 -16.30 -6.66 1.51
CA ALA A 403 -14.90 -6.87 1.14
C ALA A 403 -14.38 -5.77 0.22
N GLY A 404 -13.05 -5.62 0.14
CA GLY A 404 -12.39 -4.67 -0.76
C GLY A 404 -10.88 -4.83 -0.79
N GLY A 405 -10.24 -4.02 -1.63
CA GLY A 405 -8.81 -4.03 -1.87
C GLY A 405 -8.32 -5.27 -2.62
N ASP A 406 -7.06 -5.60 -2.45
CA ASP A 406 -6.39 -6.65 -3.23
C ASP A 406 -7.03 -8.05 -3.10
N ALA A 407 -7.80 -8.28 -2.06
CA ALA A 407 -8.59 -9.51 -1.91
C ALA A 407 -9.66 -9.70 -3.00
N LEU A 408 -10.13 -8.59 -3.62
CA LEU A 408 -11.06 -8.59 -4.75
C LEU A 408 -10.34 -8.49 -6.08
N THR A 409 -9.36 -7.58 -6.19
CA THR A 409 -8.74 -7.20 -7.46
C THR A 409 -7.57 -8.10 -7.82
N GLY A 410 -6.90 -8.66 -6.83
CA GLY A 410 -5.69 -9.48 -7.03
C GLY A 410 -4.38 -8.70 -6.95
N GLY A 411 -4.44 -7.43 -6.60
CA GLY A 411 -3.33 -6.52 -6.39
C GLY A 411 -3.42 -5.30 -7.29
N GLU A 412 -3.63 -4.14 -6.67
CA GLU A 412 -3.73 -2.85 -7.34
C GLU A 412 -3.04 -1.75 -6.50
N LEU A 413 -3.48 -0.51 -6.70
CA LEU A 413 -2.91 0.67 -6.04
C LEU A 413 -3.44 0.84 -4.61
N VAL A 414 -2.62 1.46 -3.75
CA VAL A 414 -3.06 1.85 -2.40
C VAL A 414 -4.31 2.73 -2.47
N VAL A 415 -4.36 3.67 -3.41
CA VAL A 415 -5.48 4.60 -3.55
C VAL A 415 -6.78 3.91 -3.96
N THR A 416 -6.73 2.85 -4.78
CA THR A 416 -7.91 2.05 -5.14
C THR A 416 -8.41 1.24 -3.94
N ALA A 417 -7.48 0.63 -3.18
CA ALA A 417 -7.83 -0.06 -1.94
C ALA A 417 -8.50 0.86 -0.90
N VAL A 418 -8.02 2.12 -0.78
CA VAL A 418 -8.65 3.14 0.07
C VAL A 418 -10.07 3.46 -0.39
N GLN A 419 -10.26 3.62 -1.70
CA GLN A 419 -11.59 3.90 -2.27
C GLN A 419 -12.58 2.75 -2.02
N ASP A 420 -12.12 1.50 -2.15
CA ASP A 420 -12.93 0.32 -1.83
C ASP A 420 -13.35 0.31 -0.35
N GLY A 421 -12.40 0.60 0.55
CA GLY A 421 -12.70 0.71 1.98
C GLY A 421 -13.72 1.81 2.29
N LYS A 422 -13.62 2.95 1.62
CA LYS A 422 -14.57 4.07 1.76
C LYS A 422 -15.96 3.72 1.23
N ARG A 423 -16.05 3.09 0.05
CA ARG A 423 -17.32 2.61 -0.52
C ARG A 423 -18.00 1.60 0.39
N ALA A 424 -17.23 0.63 0.89
CA ALA A 424 -17.73 -0.34 1.85
C ALA A 424 -18.21 0.34 3.14
N ALA A 425 -17.50 1.34 3.66
CA ALA A 425 -17.93 2.09 4.85
C ALA A 425 -19.30 2.77 4.64
N ARG A 426 -19.51 3.43 3.49
CA ARG A 426 -20.83 3.98 3.12
C ARG A 426 -21.92 2.90 3.09
N SER A 427 -21.61 1.77 2.45
CA SER A 427 -22.52 0.64 2.34
C SER A 427 -22.88 0.02 3.69
N ILE A 428 -21.89 -0.15 4.58
CA ILE A 428 -22.07 -0.65 5.95
C ILE A 428 -22.93 0.32 6.74
N ALA A 429 -22.63 1.63 6.72
CA ALA A 429 -23.42 2.66 7.40
C ALA A 429 -24.89 2.61 6.96
N GLY A 430 -25.15 2.56 5.65
CA GLY A 430 -26.49 2.42 5.09
C GLY A 430 -27.19 1.12 5.51
N ALA A 431 -26.49 -0.02 5.46
CA ALA A 431 -27.05 -1.32 5.87
C ALA A 431 -27.40 -1.38 7.36
N LEU A 432 -26.66 -0.67 8.21
CA LEU A 432 -26.90 -0.60 9.65
C LEU A 432 -27.87 0.53 10.05
N GLY A 433 -28.43 1.26 9.09
CA GLY A 433 -29.34 2.38 9.33
C GLY A 433 -28.70 3.57 10.03
N VAL A 434 -27.39 3.75 9.91
CA VAL A 434 -26.66 4.89 10.46
C VAL A 434 -26.69 6.03 9.45
N LYS A 435 -27.30 7.16 9.86
CA LYS A 435 -27.30 8.38 9.05
C LYS A 435 -25.91 9.00 9.10
N VAL A 436 -25.24 9.07 7.94
CA VAL A 436 -23.97 9.76 7.79
C VAL A 436 -24.20 11.26 7.97
N ARG A 437 -23.36 11.92 8.76
CA ARG A 437 -23.47 13.37 9.04
C ARG A 437 -23.24 14.18 7.75
N GLU A 438 -23.87 15.33 7.62
CA GLU A 438 -23.71 16.21 6.44
C GLU A 438 -22.27 16.71 6.28
N ASP A 439 -21.56 16.95 7.37
CA ASP A 439 -20.16 17.39 7.39
C ASP A 439 -19.16 16.22 7.39
N SER A 440 -19.63 15.00 7.20
CA SER A 440 -18.80 13.80 7.22
C SER A 440 -17.76 13.78 6.10
N PRO A 441 -16.50 13.44 6.41
CA PRO A 441 -15.49 13.13 5.40
C PRO A 441 -15.90 12.01 4.42
N MET A 442 -16.87 11.20 4.80
CA MET A 442 -17.40 10.13 3.95
C MET A 442 -18.03 10.65 2.65
N HIS A 443 -18.52 11.89 2.63
CA HIS A 443 -19.08 12.54 1.45
C HIS A 443 -18.03 13.16 0.52
N ALA A 444 -16.80 13.38 0.98
CA ALA A 444 -15.76 14.00 0.16
C ALA A 444 -15.26 13.06 -0.95
N GLY A 445 -14.87 13.62 -2.10
CA GLY A 445 -14.32 12.85 -3.21
C GLY A 445 -15.39 12.16 -4.08
N HIS A 446 -14.96 11.12 -4.81
CA HIS A 446 -15.86 10.35 -5.68
C HIS A 446 -16.81 9.46 -4.88
N GLU A 447 -18.00 9.24 -5.41
CA GLU A 447 -19.01 8.31 -4.90
C GLU A 447 -18.63 6.85 -5.16
#